data_9b77bae1a916ed8a74ec705565eb4758
#
_entry.id   9b77bae1a916ed8a74ec705565eb4758
#
_cell.length_a   1.000
_cell.length_b   1.000
_cell.length_c   1.000
_cell.angle_alpha   90.00
_cell.angle_beta   90.00
_cell.angle_gamma   90.00
#
_symmetry.space_group_name_H-M   'P 1'
#
loop_
_entity.id
_entity.type
_entity.pdbx_description
1 polymer ?
#
loop_
_entity_poly.entity_id
_entity_poly.type
_entity_poly.pdbx_seq_one_letter_code
_entity_poly.pdbx_strand_id
1 'polypeptide(L)'
;IPQCYGTEDDVKVAAFCASEPDAGSDVSAVRTVAKYDEAKDEWVINGQKAWATNGGIANVHVIIASVDRELGSRGHAAFIIPPGTPGCSQGAKVKKHGIRASHTADVHLDDCRVPGSCLLGGKEKLDERLARVREGKRAKSQAAMATFEASRPIVGSQAIGIARAAYEYALGYAKERTQFGRAIIENQSIAFDLANMALEIDAARLLVWRASWMGRNQVPFHNAEGSMSKLKSGQ
;
A
#
# COMPACT_ATOMS: atom_id res chain seq x y z
N ILE A 1 14.28 7.07 -9.18
CA ILE A 1 13.36 8.05 -8.55
C ILE A 1 12.77 9.01 -9.58
N PRO A 2 13.53 9.67 -10.49
CA PRO A 2 12.95 10.60 -11.47
C PRO A 2 11.86 9.97 -12.36
N GLN A 3 12.00 8.69 -12.72
CA GLN A 3 11.02 7.95 -13.52
C GLN A 3 9.72 7.61 -12.76
N CYS A 4 9.66 7.86 -11.45
CA CYS A 4 8.47 7.60 -10.63
C CYS A 4 7.62 8.83 -10.36
N TYR A 5 8.17 10.02 -10.55
CA TYR A 5 7.49 11.29 -10.21
C TYR A 5 7.36 12.24 -11.41
N GLY A 6 8.27 12.14 -12.40
CA GLY A 6 8.25 13.02 -13.56
C GLY A 6 8.49 14.50 -13.21
N THR A 7 7.99 15.36 -14.07
CA THR A 7 7.95 16.82 -13.94
C THR A 7 6.54 17.31 -14.25
N GLU A 8 6.27 18.61 -14.14
CA GLU A 8 4.98 19.21 -14.55
C GLU A 8 4.68 18.98 -16.04
N ASP A 9 5.73 18.99 -16.87
CA ASP A 9 5.62 18.82 -18.34
C ASP A 9 5.69 17.34 -18.76
N ASP A 10 6.23 16.44 -17.92
CA ASP A 10 6.39 15.00 -18.19
C ASP A 10 5.96 14.21 -16.95
N VAL A 11 4.66 14.11 -16.76
CA VAL A 11 4.06 13.43 -15.61
C VAL A 11 4.36 11.93 -15.68
N LYS A 12 5.01 11.41 -14.65
CA LYS A 12 5.30 9.98 -14.48
C LYS A 12 4.69 9.48 -13.19
N VAL A 13 4.24 8.25 -13.21
CA VAL A 13 3.71 7.57 -12.03
C VAL A 13 4.32 6.18 -11.88
N ALA A 14 4.39 5.72 -10.64
CA ALA A 14 4.83 4.37 -10.33
C ALA A 14 3.69 3.54 -9.73
N ALA A 15 3.80 2.22 -9.87
CA ALA A 15 2.91 1.26 -9.24
C ALA A 15 3.69 0.31 -8.33
N PHE A 16 3.18 0.08 -7.12
CA PHE A 16 3.65 -0.97 -6.22
C PHE A 16 2.68 -2.15 -6.30
N CYS A 17 3.15 -3.29 -6.79
CA CYS A 17 2.33 -4.44 -7.14
C CYS A 17 2.71 -5.64 -6.26
N ALA A 18 1.98 -5.82 -5.17
CA ALA A 18 2.17 -6.95 -4.26
C ALA A 18 1.03 -7.96 -4.35
N SER A 19 -0.24 -7.48 -4.32
CA SER A 19 -1.43 -8.33 -4.29
C SER A 19 -1.63 -9.08 -5.60
N GLU A 20 -2.25 -10.27 -5.48
CA GLU A 20 -2.65 -11.14 -6.59
C GLU A 20 -4.12 -11.55 -6.40
N PRO A 21 -4.78 -12.10 -7.42
CA PRO A 21 -6.16 -12.56 -7.27
C PRO A 21 -6.38 -13.48 -6.04
N ASP A 22 -5.40 -14.37 -5.77
CA ASP A 22 -5.47 -15.34 -4.68
C ASP A 22 -4.57 -14.99 -3.46
N ALA A 23 -3.89 -13.85 -3.48
CA ALA A 23 -2.98 -13.42 -2.42
C ALA A 23 -3.17 -11.94 -2.08
N GLY A 24 -4.01 -11.66 -1.11
CA GLY A 24 -4.27 -10.33 -0.56
C GLY A 24 -3.73 -10.20 0.86
N SER A 25 -4.54 -10.52 1.87
CA SER A 25 -4.12 -10.51 3.27
C SER A 25 -3.04 -11.55 3.56
N ASP A 26 -3.11 -12.71 2.90
CA ASP A 26 -2.03 -13.70 2.93
C ASP A 26 -0.99 -13.40 1.84
N VAL A 27 -0.06 -12.50 2.13
CA VAL A 27 1.07 -12.20 1.24
C VAL A 27 2.04 -13.39 1.07
N SER A 28 1.95 -14.44 1.90
CA SER A 28 2.79 -15.62 1.74
C SER A 28 2.36 -16.47 0.54
N ALA A 29 1.10 -16.36 0.15
CA ALA A 29 0.50 -17.07 -0.98
C ALA A 29 0.82 -16.50 -2.38
N VAL A 30 1.70 -15.50 -2.48
CA VAL A 30 2.13 -14.91 -3.77
C VAL A 30 2.63 -16.00 -4.72
N ARG A 31 2.03 -16.06 -5.90
CA ARG A 31 2.32 -17.05 -6.96
C ARG A 31 3.21 -16.52 -8.08
N THR A 32 3.32 -15.20 -8.23
CA THR A 32 4.28 -14.58 -9.16
C THR A 32 5.68 -15.07 -8.82
N VAL A 33 6.41 -15.59 -9.80
CA VAL A 33 7.76 -16.12 -9.63
C VAL A 33 8.78 -15.29 -10.40
N ALA A 34 9.98 -15.21 -9.86
CA ALA A 34 11.14 -14.66 -10.55
C ALA A 34 12.27 -15.69 -10.54
N LYS A 35 12.75 -16.07 -11.71
CA LYS A 35 13.87 -16.98 -11.90
C LYS A 35 15.06 -16.21 -12.46
N TYR A 36 16.23 -16.44 -11.91
CA TYR A 36 17.47 -15.82 -12.40
C TYR A 36 18.08 -16.64 -13.52
N ASP A 37 18.38 -15.98 -14.62
CA ASP A 37 19.12 -16.52 -15.76
C ASP A 37 20.59 -16.05 -15.64
N GLU A 38 21.45 -16.91 -15.09
CA GLU A 38 22.86 -16.59 -14.83
C GLU A 38 23.63 -16.30 -16.11
N ALA A 39 23.27 -16.96 -17.23
CA ALA A 39 24.00 -16.79 -18.50
C ALA A 39 23.79 -15.40 -19.11
N LYS A 40 22.65 -14.74 -18.77
CA LYS A 40 22.27 -13.43 -19.33
C LYS A 40 22.28 -12.30 -18.31
N ASP A 41 22.52 -12.61 -17.03
CA ASP A 41 22.35 -11.68 -15.92
C ASP A 41 20.95 -11.02 -15.93
N GLU A 42 19.91 -11.84 -16.06
CA GLU A 42 18.52 -11.39 -16.15
C GLU A 42 17.62 -12.12 -15.16
N TRP A 43 16.55 -11.47 -14.74
CA TRP A 43 15.42 -12.10 -14.07
C TRP A 43 14.27 -12.32 -15.05
N VAL A 44 13.70 -13.51 -15.04
CA VAL A 44 12.51 -13.88 -15.80
C VAL A 44 11.34 -13.96 -14.83
N ILE A 45 10.35 -13.07 -15.00
CA ILE A 45 9.25 -12.90 -14.07
C ILE A 45 7.94 -13.31 -14.74
N ASN A 46 7.20 -14.21 -14.08
CA ASN A 46 5.91 -14.71 -14.57
C ASN A 46 4.86 -14.64 -13.47
N GLY A 47 3.66 -14.15 -13.80
CA GLY A 47 2.53 -14.06 -12.90
C GLY A 47 1.57 -12.92 -13.20
N GLN A 48 0.65 -12.68 -12.26
CA GLN A 48 -0.35 -11.62 -12.36
C GLN A 48 -0.47 -10.88 -11.03
N LYS A 49 -0.49 -9.56 -11.11
CA LYS A 49 -0.80 -8.68 -9.98
C LYS A 49 -2.19 -8.09 -10.13
N ALA A 50 -2.91 -7.95 -9.01
CA ALA A 50 -4.26 -7.45 -9.00
C ALA A 50 -4.38 -6.19 -8.15
N TRP A 51 -5.33 -5.34 -8.53
CA TRP A 51 -5.72 -4.12 -7.82
C TRP A 51 -4.57 -3.14 -7.54
N ALA A 52 -3.56 -3.14 -8.40
CA ALA A 52 -2.42 -2.22 -8.25
C ALA A 52 -2.84 -0.79 -8.53
N THR A 53 -2.58 0.11 -7.57
CA THR A 53 -2.73 1.55 -7.81
C THR A 53 -1.78 1.97 -8.92
N ASN A 54 -2.30 2.69 -9.89
CA ASN A 54 -1.63 3.08 -11.13
C ASN A 54 -1.20 1.89 -12.03
N GLY A 55 -1.59 0.65 -11.73
CA GLY A 55 -1.14 -0.53 -12.47
C GLY A 55 -1.32 -0.44 -13.98
N GLY A 56 -2.38 0.21 -14.45
CA GLY A 56 -2.69 0.39 -15.88
C GLY A 56 -2.13 1.65 -16.54
N ILE A 57 -1.41 2.50 -15.80
CA ILE A 57 -0.87 3.77 -16.31
C ILE A 57 0.56 4.06 -15.84
N ALA A 58 1.13 3.19 -15.01
CA ALA A 58 2.45 3.43 -14.45
C ALA A 58 3.56 3.35 -15.49
N ASN A 59 4.54 4.24 -15.38
CA ASN A 59 5.77 4.19 -16.14
C ASN A 59 6.72 3.14 -15.57
N VAL A 60 6.72 2.98 -14.25
CA VAL A 60 7.58 2.03 -13.53
C VAL A 60 6.72 1.18 -12.60
N HIS A 61 6.91 -0.13 -12.64
CA HIS A 61 6.27 -1.04 -11.69
C HIS A 61 7.30 -1.63 -10.73
N VAL A 62 6.95 -1.70 -9.45
CA VAL A 62 7.70 -2.46 -8.46
C VAL A 62 6.90 -3.72 -8.17
N ILE A 63 7.43 -4.86 -8.61
CA ILE A 63 6.77 -6.17 -8.52
C ILE A 63 7.36 -6.96 -7.36
N ILE A 64 6.51 -7.46 -6.47
CA ILE A 64 6.89 -8.46 -5.48
C ILE A 64 6.71 -9.84 -6.09
N ALA A 65 7.79 -10.63 -6.16
CA ALA A 65 7.75 -11.99 -6.69
C ALA A 65 8.49 -12.96 -5.76
N SER A 66 8.14 -14.23 -5.83
CA SER A 66 8.82 -15.30 -5.12
C SER A 66 10.04 -15.75 -5.93
N VAL A 67 11.20 -15.74 -5.32
CA VAL A 67 12.45 -16.33 -5.85
C VAL A 67 12.70 -17.72 -5.26
N ASP A 68 12.03 -18.02 -4.14
CA ASP A 68 12.06 -19.34 -3.49
C ASP A 68 10.73 -19.58 -2.79
N ARG A 69 9.91 -20.48 -3.36
CA ARG A 69 8.57 -20.78 -2.85
C ARG A 69 8.58 -21.54 -1.52
N GLU A 70 9.63 -22.33 -1.27
CA GLU A 70 9.73 -23.15 -0.04
C GLU A 70 9.88 -22.27 1.21
N LEU A 71 10.45 -21.08 1.03
CA LEU A 71 10.63 -20.11 2.12
C LEU A 71 9.39 -19.23 2.37
N GLY A 72 8.28 -19.44 1.61
CA GLY A 72 7.07 -18.65 1.70
C GLY A 72 7.36 -17.15 1.54
N SER A 73 6.77 -16.33 2.37
CA SER A 73 6.98 -14.88 2.30
C SER A 73 8.45 -14.44 2.50
N ARG A 74 9.29 -15.26 3.12
CA ARG A 74 10.73 -14.98 3.28
C ARG A 74 11.53 -15.18 1.99
N GLY A 75 10.97 -15.92 1.03
CA GLY A 75 11.51 -16.11 -0.32
C GLY A 75 11.10 -15.03 -1.32
N HIS A 76 10.45 -13.93 -0.90
CA HIS A 76 10.05 -12.86 -1.81
C HIS A 76 11.17 -11.84 -2.02
N ALA A 77 11.18 -11.27 -3.22
CA ALA A 77 12.04 -10.15 -3.58
C ALA A 77 11.23 -9.08 -4.35
N ALA A 78 11.77 -7.89 -4.45
CA ALA A 78 11.15 -6.78 -5.14
C ALA A 78 11.96 -6.42 -6.40
N PHE A 79 11.27 -6.30 -7.52
CA PHE A 79 11.86 -6.04 -8.83
C PHE A 79 11.32 -4.75 -9.43
N ILE A 80 12.20 -3.95 -10.00
CA ILE A 80 11.82 -2.77 -10.79
C ILE A 80 11.59 -3.23 -12.22
N ILE A 81 10.42 -2.94 -12.76
CA ILE A 81 10.11 -3.13 -14.18
C ILE A 81 10.15 -1.77 -14.86
N PRO A 82 11.15 -1.51 -15.70
CA PRO A 82 11.26 -0.26 -16.47
C PRO A 82 10.12 -0.07 -17.47
N PRO A 83 9.90 1.16 -17.96
CA PRO A 83 8.91 1.41 -19.01
C PRO A 83 9.20 0.60 -20.27
N GLY A 84 8.15 0.06 -20.88
CA GLY A 84 8.28 -0.65 -22.16
C GLY A 84 8.95 -2.02 -22.08
N THR A 85 9.14 -2.60 -20.88
CA THR A 85 9.71 -3.94 -20.73
C THR A 85 8.82 -4.97 -21.42
N PRO A 86 9.33 -5.76 -22.39
CA PRO A 86 8.58 -6.85 -23.02
C PRO A 86 8.09 -7.86 -21.98
N GLY A 87 6.88 -8.39 -22.20
CA GLY A 87 6.27 -9.33 -21.26
C GLY A 87 5.59 -8.68 -20.04
N CYS A 88 5.66 -7.36 -19.88
CA CYS A 88 4.86 -6.63 -18.90
C CYS A 88 3.69 -5.94 -19.60
N SER A 89 2.46 -6.31 -19.27
CA SER A 89 1.25 -5.68 -19.80
C SER A 89 0.34 -5.15 -18.69
N GLN A 90 -0.30 -4.04 -18.99
CA GLN A 90 -1.15 -3.29 -18.07
C GLN A 90 -2.61 -3.56 -18.36
N GLY A 91 -3.38 -3.86 -17.31
CA GLY A 91 -4.82 -4.12 -17.40
C GLY A 91 -5.67 -2.86 -17.50
N ALA A 92 -6.95 -3.04 -17.78
CA ALA A 92 -7.93 -1.97 -17.83
C ALA A 92 -8.24 -1.43 -16.41
N LYS A 93 -8.66 -0.15 -16.35
CA LYS A 93 -9.08 0.49 -15.10
C LYS A 93 -10.29 -0.23 -14.49
N VAL A 94 -10.18 -0.66 -13.27
CA VAL A 94 -11.27 -1.28 -12.49
C VAL A 94 -12.30 -0.21 -12.08
N LYS A 95 -13.59 -0.52 -12.23
CA LYS A 95 -14.68 0.30 -11.68
C LYS A 95 -14.79 0.06 -10.18
N LYS A 96 -14.69 1.12 -9.39
CA LYS A 96 -14.70 1.06 -7.92
C LYS A 96 -15.90 1.80 -7.33
N HIS A 97 -16.32 1.41 -6.13
CA HIS A 97 -17.37 2.10 -5.37
C HIS A 97 -16.93 3.47 -4.85
N GLY A 98 -15.68 3.61 -4.43
CA GLY A 98 -15.09 4.87 -3.96
C GLY A 98 -13.67 5.07 -4.49
N ILE A 99 -13.07 6.22 -4.20
CA ILE A 99 -11.72 6.64 -4.64
C ILE A 99 -11.57 6.45 -6.16
N ARG A 100 -12.59 6.86 -6.93
CA ARG A 100 -12.72 6.59 -8.37
C ARG A 100 -11.74 7.39 -9.22
N ALA A 101 -11.18 8.47 -8.67
CA ALA A 101 -10.12 9.24 -9.32
C ALA A 101 -8.78 8.49 -9.33
N SER A 102 -8.51 7.63 -8.34
CA SER A 102 -7.33 6.78 -8.31
C SER A 102 -7.46 5.66 -9.34
N HIS A 103 -6.47 5.50 -10.21
CA HIS A 103 -6.42 4.40 -11.17
C HIS A 103 -6.06 3.09 -10.46
N THR A 104 -6.81 2.04 -10.71
CA THR A 104 -6.55 0.69 -10.18
C THR A 104 -6.67 -0.29 -11.33
N ALA A 105 -5.68 -1.16 -11.52
CA ALA A 105 -5.69 -2.16 -12.59
C ALA A 105 -4.84 -3.37 -12.22
N ASP A 106 -4.99 -4.43 -12.98
CA ASP A 106 -4.12 -5.60 -12.94
C ASP A 106 -2.84 -5.35 -13.74
N VAL A 107 -1.80 -6.12 -13.44
CA VAL A 107 -0.53 -6.12 -14.17
C VAL A 107 -0.18 -7.58 -14.47
N HIS A 108 0.07 -7.89 -15.72
CA HIS A 108 0.40 -9.24 -16.17
C HIS A 108 1.87 -9.31 -16.57
N LEU A 109 2.51 -10.40 -16.20
CA LEU A 109 3.93 -10.68 -16.41
C LEU A 109 4.03 -12.04 -17.11
N ASP A 110 4.46 -12.04 -18.37
CA ASP A 110 4.61 -13.22 -19.21
C ASP A 110 6.03 -13.22 -19.82
N ASP A 111 6.87 -14.08 -19.30
CA ASP A 111 8.31 -14.08 -19.59
C ASP A 111 8.95 -12.67 -19.56
N CYS A 112 8.50 -11.87 -18.59
CA CYS A 112 8.97 -10.51 -18.40
C CYS A 112 10.42 -10.54 -17.93
N ARG A 113 11.34 -10.10 -18.82
CA ARG A 113 12.78 -10.14 -18.59
C ARG A 113 13.28 -8.77 -18.18
N VAL A 114 14.03 -8.73 -17.09
CA VAL A 114 14.69 -7.52 -16.62
C VAL A 114 16.13 -7.80 -16.22
N PRO A 115 17.06 -6.86 -16.42
CA PRO A 115 18.45 -7.00 -15.99
C PRO A 115 18.59 -7.34 -14.50
N GLY A 116 19.68 -8.02 -14.13
CA GLY A 116 19.98 -8.36 -12.74
C GLY A 116 19.96 -7.15 -11.79
N SER A 117 20.36 -5.98 -12.30
CA SER A 117 20.35 -4.70 -11.58
C SER A 117 18.93 -4.18 -11.21
N CYS A 118 17.87 -4.72 -11.81
CA CYS A 118 16.49 -4.38 -11.48
C CYS A 118 16.00 -5.03 -10.18
N LEU A 119 16.75 -5.94 -9.60
CA LEU A 119 16.47 -6.47 -8.25
C LEU A 119 16.78 -5.42 -7.18
N LEU A 120 15.78 -5.03 -6.39
CA LEU A 120 15.99 -4.10 -5.29
C LEU A 120 16.85 -4.72 -4.18
N GLY A 121 17.95 -4.07 -3.88
CA GLY A 121 18.91 -4.50 -2.88
C GLY A 121 20.08 -5.33 -3.44
N GLY A 122 20.00 -5.79 -4.70
CA GLY A 122 21.03 -6.55 -5.37
C GLY A 122 21.03 -8.04 -5.03
N LYS A 123 21.59 -8.83 -5.96
CA LYS A 123 21.58 -10.31 -5.88
C LYS A 123 22.39 -10.85 -4.70
N GLU A 124 23.56 -10.30 -4.45
CA GLU A 124 24.43 -10.73 -3.33
C GLU A 124 23.68 -10.67 -1.97
N LYS A 125 23.02 -9.54 -1.67
CA LYS A 125 22.24 -9.40 -0.43
C LYS A 125 21.01 -10.30 -0.41
N LEU A 126 20.42 -10.58 -1.57
CA LEU A 126 19.32 -11.53 -1.66
C LEU A 126 19.82 -12.93 -1.29
N ASP A 127 20.92 -13.40 -1.88
CA ASP A 127 21.49 -14.73 -1.67
C ASP A 127 21.92 -14.92 -0.21
N GLU A 128 22.60 -13.93 0.38
CA GLU A 128 22.93 -13.95 1.82
C GLU A 128 21.68 -14.06 2.70
N ARG A 129 20.64 -13.31 2.36
CA ARG A 129 19.37 -13.35 3.11
C ARG A 129 18.69 -14.70 3.01
N LEU A 130 18.63 -15.30 1.82
CA LEU A 130 18.04 -16.61 1.60
C LEU A 130 18.85 -17.71 2.32
N ALA A 131 20.17 -17.67 2.27
CA ALA A 131 21.04 -18.59 3.00
C ALA A 131 20.78 -18.53 4.52
N ARG A 132 20.74 -17.33 5.09
CA ARG A 132 20.42 -17.15 6.54
C ARG A 132 19.04 -17.69 6.91
N VAL A 133 18.04 -17.50 6.03
CA VAL A 133 16.68 -18.02 6.28
C VAL A 133 16.66 -19.54 6.26
N ARG A 134 17.37 -20.16 5.33
CA ARG A 134 17.50 -21.64 5.23
C ARG A 134 18.20 -22.24 6.46
N GLU A 135 19.12 -21.50 7.08
CA GLU A 135 19.76 -21.85 8.34
C GLU A 135 18.87 -21.65 9.59
N GLY A 136 17.60 -21.26 9.41
CA GLY A 136 16.67 -20.98 10.51
C GLY A 136 16.93 -19.66 11.27
N LYS A 137 17.85 -18.82 10.79
CA LYS A 137 18.16 -17.53 11.41
C LYS A 137 17.08 -16.48 11.07
N ARG A 138 16.78 -15.57 12.01
CA ARG A 138 15.88 -14.45 11.77
C ARG A 138 16.44 -13.55 10.64
N ALA A 139 15.70 -13.42 9.56
CA ALA A 139 15.93 -12.37 8.58
C ALA A 139 15.20 -11.10 8.99
N LYS A 140 15.75 -9.91 8.65
CA LYS A 140 15.04 -8.64 8.79
C LYS A 140 13.72 -8.69 8.01
N SER A 141 12.72 -7.95 8.48
CA SER A 141 11.41 -7.79 7.83
C SER A 141 11.55 -7.61 6.32
N GLN A 142 10.65 -8.26 5.57
CA GLN A 142 10.62 -8.13 4.11
C GLN A 142 10.31 -6.69 3.71
N ALA A 143 10.90 -6.23 2.60
CA ALA A 143 10.68 -4.90 2.06
C ALA A 143 9.19 -4.59 1.85
N ALA A 144 8.39 -5.57 1.40
CA ALA A 144 6.96 -5.42 1.22
C ALA A 144 6.23 -5.15 2.55
N MET A 145 6.55 -5.91 3.62
CA MET A 145 5.91 -5.72 4.92
C MET A 145 6.31 -4.39 5.57
N ALA A 146 7.57 -3.97 5.42
CA ALA A 146 8.02 -2.65 5.88
C ALA A 146 7.30 -1.52 5.14
N THR A 147 7.08 -1.66 3.82
CA THR A 147 6.32 -0.71 3.01
C THR A 147 4.86 -0.63 3.46
N PHE A 148 4.21 -1.76 3.70
CA PHE A 148 2.83 -1.78 4.21
C PHE A 148 2.73 -1.13 5.59
N GLU A 149 3.64 -1.43 6.52
CA GLU A 149 3.62 -0.84 7.86
C GLU A 149 3.79 0.68 7.80
N ALA A 150 4.70 1.18 6.99
CA ALA A 150 4.94 2.61 6.80
C ALA A 150 3.78 3.33 6.08
N SER A 151 3.03 2.65 5.21
CA SER A 151 1.93 3.25 4.44
C SER A 151 0.59 3.28 5.19
N ARG A 152 0.39 2.46 6.20
CA ARG A 152 -0.87 2.38 6.97
C ARG A 152 -1.32 3.71 7.57
N PRO A 153 -0.45 4.52 8.20
CA PRO A 153 -0.84 5.85 8.71
C PRO A 153 -1.33 6.79 7.59
N ILE A 154 -0.76 6.70 6.39
CA ILE A 154 -1.17 7.52 5.24
C ILE A 154 -2.61 7.17 4.83
N VAL A 155 -2.93 5.88 4.75
CA VAL A 155 -4.30 5.41 4.46
C VAL A 155 -5.26 5.83 5.58
N GLY A 156 -4.84 5.76 6.85
CA GLY A 156 -5.59 6.26 7.99
C GLY A 156 -5.93 7.75 7.89
N SER A 157 -4.99 8.56 7.41
CA SER A 157 -5.23 10.01 7.26
C SER A 157 -6.29 10.34 6.22
N GLN A 158 -6.45 9.53 5.16
CA GLN A 158 -7.54 9.69 4.19
C GLN A 158 -8.91 9.49 4.86
N ALA A 159 -9.05 8.44 5.66
CA ALA A 159 -10.30 8.17 6.38
C ALA A 159 -10.65 9.30 7.36
N ILE A 160 -9.67 9.82 8.10
CA ILE A 160 -9.85 10.97 8.99
C ILE A 160 -10.31 12.20 8.22
N GLY A 161 -9.75 12.46 7.04
CA GLY A 161 -10.18 13.59 6.20
C GLY A 161 -11.65 13.50 5.79
N ILE A 162 -12.11 12.31 5.42
CA ILE A 162 -13.51 12.05 5.06
C ILE A 162 -14.41 12.17 6.29
N ALA A 163 -14.03 11.56 7.41
CA ALA A 163 -14.79 11.63 8.66
C ALA A 163 -14.94 13.07 9.17
N ARG A 164 -13.87 13.87 9.11
CA ARG A 164 -13.88 15.28 9.46
C ARG A 164 -14.87 16.07 8.60
N ALA A 165 -14.82 15.90 7.28
CA ALA A 165 -15.72 16.62 6.38
C ALA A 165 -17.19 16.24 6.65
N ALA A 166 -17.49 14.97 6.90
CA ALA A 166 -18.82 14.50 7.25
C ALA A 166 -19.30 15.10 8.59
N TYR A 167 -18.44 15.13 9.60
CA TYR A 167 -18.72 15.72 10.89
C TYR A 167 -19.00 17.22 10.80
N GLU A 168 -18.14 17.99 10.10
CA GLU A 168 -18.31 19.44 9.95
C GLU A 168 -19.64 19.76 9.22
N TYR A 169 -19.99 18.98 8.20
CA TYR A 169 -21.28 19.12 7.52
C TYR A 169 -22.46 18.77 8.44
N ALA A 170 -22.41 17.66 9.16
CA ALA A 170 -23.47 17.24 10.08
C ALA A 170 -23.67 18.25 11.22
N LEU A 171 -22.58 18.80 11.77
CA LEU A 171 -22.61 19.82 12.81
C LEU A 171 -23.28 21.11 12.31
N GLY A 172 -22.92 21.57 11.10
CA GLY A 172 -23.55 22.73 10.46
C GLY A 172 -25.04 22.52 10.27
N TYR A 173 -25.42 21.40 9.68
CA TYR A 173 -26.83 21.06 9.46
C TYR A 173 -27.62 20.97 10.78
N ALA A 174 -27.07 20.35 11.81
CA ALA A 174 -27.75 20.22 13.10
C ALA A 174 -27.99 21.54 13.81
N LYS A 175 -27.18 22.58 13.55
CA LYS A 175 -27.37 23.95 14.07
C LYS A 175 -28.46 24.72 13.32
N GLU A 176 -28.69 24.43 12.05
CA GLU A 176 -29.62 25.16 11.19
C GLU A 176 -31.00 24.49 11.12
N ARG A 177 -31.01 23.14 11.09
CA ARG A 177 -32.26 22.38 10.98
C ARG A 177 -33.09 22.52 12.26
N THR A 178 -34.35 22.96 12.12
CA THR A 178 -35.30 23.09 13.25
C THR A 178 -36.38 21.99 13.18
N GLN A 179 -36.67 21.40 14.34
CA GLN A 179 -37.81 20.53 14.59
C GLN A 179 -38.30 20.73 16.03
N PHE A 180 -39.60 20.59 16.27
CA PHE A 180 -40.21 20.84 17.57
C PHE A 180 -39.89 22.25 18.12
N GLY A 181 -39.79 23.25 17.23
CA GLY A 181 -39.57 24.66 17.58
C GLY A 181 -38.13 25.04 17.97
N ARG A 182 -37.14 24.15 17.80
CA ARG A 182 -35.73 24.40 18.14
C ARG A 182 -34.79 23.74 17.17
N ALA A 183 -33.52 24.16 17.16
CA ALA A 183 -32.46 23.50 16.38
C ALA A 183 -32.29 22.06 16.86
N ILE A 184 -32.08 21.13 15.92
CA ILE A 184 -32.01 19.69 16.29
C ILE A 184 -30.78 19.37 17.16
N ILE A 185 -29.73 20.17 17.13
CA ILE A 185 -28.58 20.03 18.02
C ILE A 185 -28.91 20.19 19.50
N GLU A 186 -30.02 20.88 19.84
CA GLU A 186 -30.48 21.04 21.20
C GLU A 186 -31.09 19.76 21.79
N ASN A 187 -31.32 18.75 20.95
CA ASN A 187 -31.70 17.42 21.40
C ASN A 187 -30.45 16.66 21.88
N GLN A 188 -30.46 16.23 23.13
CA GLN A 188 -29.31 15.62 23.81
C GLN A 188 -28.74 14.42 23.07
N SER A 189 -29.58 13.57 22.47
CA SER A 189 -29.13 12.43 21.65
C SER A 189 -28.26 12.88 20.47
N ILE A 190 -28.69 13.89 19.71
CA ILE A 190 -27.93 14.41 18.55
C ILE A 190 -26.64 15.09 19.02
N ALA A 191 -26.71 15.86 20.11
CA ALA A 191 -25.54 16.52 20.68
C ALA A 191 -24.48 15.50 21.13
N PHE A 192 -24.87 14.37 21.72
CA PHE A 192 -23.98 13.31 22.16
C PHE A 192 -23.34 12.58 20.95
N ASP A 193 -24.12 12.29 19.91
CA ASP A 193 -23.60 11.68 18.71
C ASP A 193 -22.51 12.55 18.05
N LEU A 194 -22.77 13.86 17.93
CA LEU A 194 -21.79 14.82 17.41
C LEU A 194 -20.54 14.91 18.30
N ALA A 195 -20.71 14.90 19.62
CA ALA A 195 -19.58 14.92 20.56
C ALA A 195 -18.73 13.64 20.42
N ASN A 196 -19.37 12.48 20.29
CA ASN A 196 -18.69 11.20 20.06
C ASN A 196 -17.94 11.20 18.72
N MET A 197 -18.54 11.69 17.62
CA MET A 197 -17.87 11.82 16.33
C MET A 197 -16.59 12.67 16.45
N ALA A 198 -16.67 13.82 17.13
CA ALA A 198 -15.50 14.69 17.34
C ALA A 198 -14.39 13.97 18.12
N LEU A 199 -14.74 13.26 19.21
CA LEU A 199 -13.82 12.49 20.02
C LEU A 199 -13.12 11.38 19.21
N GLU A 200 -13.89 10.62 18.45
CA GLU A 200 -13.37 9.51 17.64
C GLU A 200 -12.43 9.99 16.54
N ILE A 201 -12.75 11.09 15.87
CA ILE A 201 -11.88 11.71 14.85
C ILE A 201 -10.58 12.19 15.48
N ASP A 202 -10.62 12.80 16.65
CA ASP A 202 -9.42 13.33 17.30
C ASP A 202 -8.53 12.20 17.84
N ALA A 203 -9.12 11.18 18.44
CA ALA A 203 -8.40 9.97 18.85
C ALA A 203 -7.69 9.27 17.68
N ALA A 204 -8.39 9.11 16.54
CA ALA A 204 -7.81 8.53 15.33
C ALA A 204 -6.66 9.40 14.78
N ARG A 205 -6.82 10.72 14.78
CA ARG A 205 -5.80 11.68 14.33
C ARG A 205 -4.53 11.58 15.16
N LEU A 206 -4.64 11.52 16.47
CA LEU A 206 -3.50 11.40 17.37
C LEU A 206 -2.72 10.09 17.12
N LEU A 207 -3.40 8.97 16.87
CA LEU A 207 -2.77 7.71 16.53
C LEU A 207 -2.03 7.78 15.18
N VAL A 208 -2.63 8.42 14.17
CA VAL A 208 -1.98 8.62 12.86
C VAL A 208 -0.77 9.53 13.00
N TRP A 209 -0.86 10.63 13.73
CA TRP A 209 0.27 11.54 13.95
C TRP A 209 1.41 10.85 14.69
N ARG A 210 1.10 10.10 15.75
CA ARG A 210 2.10 9.29 16.48
C ARG A 210 2.82 8.33 15.55
N ALA A 211 2.10 7.53 14.78
CA ALA A 211 2.68 6.56 13.87
C ALA A 211 3.51 7.23 12.75
N SER A 212 3.01 8.35 12.20
CA SER A 212 3.73 9.13 11.19
C SER A 212 5.02 9.76 11.73
N TRP A 213 4.97 10.30 12.96
CA TRP A 213 6.15 10.83 13.64
C TRP A 213 7.19 9.72 13.89
N MET A 214 6.76 8.56 14.38
CA MET A 214 7.62 7.40 14.60
C MET A 214 8.30 6.97 13.29
N GLY A 215 7.53 6.85 12.19
CA GLY A 215 8.07 6.49 10.88
C GLY A 215 9.09 7.49 10.36
N ARG A 216 8.80 8.81 10.48
CA ARG A 216 9.72 9.88 10.08
C ARG A 216 11.04 9.86 10.87
N ASN A 217 10.97 9.57 12.16
CA ASN A 217 12.13 9.57 13.06
C ASN A 217 12.79 8.19 13.20
N GLN A 218 12.40 7.23 12.34
CA GLN A 218 12.91 5.86 12.34
C GLN A 218 12.76 5.13 13.69
N VAL A 219 11.75 5.50 14.47
CA VAL A 219 11.38 4.81 15.71
C VAL A 219 10.63 3.52 15.35
N PRO A 220 11.07 2.35 15.81
CA PRO A 220 10.43 1.09 15.48
C PRO A 220 8.99 1.00 16.00
N PHE A 221 8.10 0.42 15.22
CA PHE A 221 6.71 0.13 15.61
C PHE A 221 6.65 -1.17 16.45
N HIS A 222 6.91 -1.06 17.75
CA HIS A 222 6.94 -2.23 18.65
C HIS A 222 5.54 -2.77 18.97
N ASN A 223 4.52 -1.91 18.96
CA ASN A 223 3.14 -2.26 19.32
C ASN A 223 2.19 -2.16 18.11
N ALA A 224 2.70 -2.34 16.91
CA ALA A 224 1.92 -2.24 15.66
C ALA A 224 1.23 -0.87 15.48
N GLU A 225 1.93 0.22 15.80
CA GLU A 225 1.38 1.59 15.77
C GLU A 225 0.81 1.97 14.40
N GLY A 226 1.45 1.53 13.31
CA GLY A 226 0.90 1.69 11.96
C GLY A 226 -0.44 0.99 11.78
N SER A 227 -0.55 -0.25 12.25
CA SER A 227 -1.79 -1.03 12.20
C SER A 227 -2.90 -0.42 13.06
N MET A 228 -2.56 0.01 14.30
CA MET A 228 -3.53 0.66 15.21
C MET A 228 -4.08 1.95 14.62
N SER A 229 -3.21 2.78 14.02
CA SER A 229 -3.64 4.04 13.40
C SER A 229 -4.62 3.81 12.26
N LYS A 230 -4.34 2.83 11.38
CA LYS A 230 -5.21 2.49 10.25
C LYS A 230 -6.53 1.87 10.72
N LEU A 231 -6.49 0.96 11.69
CA LEU A 231 -7.68 0.30 12.22
C LEU A 231 -8.64 1.32 12.84
N LYS A 232 -8.14 2.17 13.74
CA LYS A 232 -8.97 3.19 14.40
C LYS A 232 -9.58 4.19 13.42
N SER A 233 -8.82 4.58 12.39
CA SER A 233 -9.32 5.53 11.37
C SER A 233 -10.38 4.93 10.44
N GLY A 234 -10.52 3.61 10.39
CA GLY A 234 -11.50 2.92 9.55
C GLY A 234 -12.78 2.50 10.27
N GLN A 235 -12.88 2.77 11.57
CA GLN A 235 -14.07 2.56 12.40
C GLN A 235 -15.00 3.78 12.36
#